data_982c7762a86abbcef3779e351320f64c
#
_entry.id   982c7762a86abbcef3779e351320f64c
#
_cell.length_a   1.000
_cell.length_b   1.000
_cell.length_c   1.000
_cell.angle_alpha   90.00
_cell.angle_beta   90.00
_cell.angle_gamma   90.00
#
_symmetry.space_group_name_H-M   'P 1'
#
loop_
_entity.id
_entity.type
_entity.pdbx_description
1 polymer ?
#
loop_
_entity_poly.entity_id
_entity_poly.type
_entity_poly.pdbx_seq_one_letter_code
_entity_poly.pdbx_strand_id
1 'polypeptide(L)'
;MKYLVIGGGAIGGSIAAYLTKAEKEVTLIARGRQLEEISEYGLFVSKGRNEFNAKINTVSAEEYDDNPDVIFLCVKGYSLESTYPIIKSCAVKNTVIIPLLNGYGINEKISKEFPDLTVLAGCIYTVSYTHLTLPT
;
A
#
# COMPACT_ATOMS: atom_id res chain seq x y z
N MET A 1 6.74 10.80 10.00
CA MET A 1 6.31 9.39 9.92
C MET A 1 6.44 8.90 8.50
N LYS A 2 7.02 7.74 8.33
CA LYS A 2 7.23 7.14 7.01
C LYS A 2 6.19 6.07 6.74
N TYR A 3 5.54 6.18 5.59
CA TYR A 3 4.51 5.23 5.16
C TYR A 3 5.00 4.40 3.99
N LEU A 4 4.73 3.12 4.03
CA LEU A 4 5.00 2.22 2.92
C LEU A 4 3.69 1.57 2.50
N VAL A 5 3.37 1.64 1.21
CA VAL A 5 2.21 0.95 0.66
C VAL A 5 2.73 -0.17 -0.23
N ILE A 6 2.33 -1.40 0.05
CA ILE A 6 2.71 -2.55 -0.75
C ILE A 6 1.50 -2.99 -1.58
N GLY A 7 1.61 -2.83 -2.88
CA GLY A 7 0.54 -3.17 -3.81
C GLY A 7 -0.05 -1.95 -4.49
N GLY A 8 0.15 -1.86 -5.80
CA GLY A 8 -0.24 -0.69 -6.59
C GLY A 8 -1.62 -0.79 -7.24
N GLY A 9 -2.51 -1.65 -6.72
CA GLY A 9 -3.88 -1.73 -7.22
C GLY A 9 -4.69 -0.50 -6.82
N ALA A 10 -6.02 -0.59 -7.02
CA ALA A 10 -6.90 0.57 -6.79
C ALA A 10 -6.81 1.09 -5.36
N ILE A 11 -6.85 0.21 -4.36
CA ILE A 11 -6.83 0.63 -2.96
C ILE A 11 -5.46 1.18 -2.58
N GLY A 12 -4.39 0.44 -2.86
CA GLY A 12 -3.04 0.87 -2.53
C GLY A 12 -2.65 2.14 -3.25
N GLY A 13 -2.97 2.22 -4.54
CA GLY A 13 -2.73 3.41 -5.32
C GLY A 13 -3.45 4.63 -4.78
N SER A 14 -4.72 4.47 -4.36
CA SER A 14 -5.48 5.56 -3.78
C SER A 14 -4.86 6.06 -2.48
N ILE A 15 -4.49 5.15 -1.59
CA ILE A 15 -3.87 5.51 -0.32
C ILE A 15 -2.57 6.27 -0.57
N ALA A 16 -1.71 5.74 -1.44
CA ALA A 16 -0.44 6.38 -1.75
C ALA A 16 -0.65 7.76 -2.40
N ALA A 17 -1.64 7.88 -3.28
CA ALA A 17 -1.94 9.15 -3.93
C ALA A 17 -2.41 10.21 -2.95
N TYR A 18 -3.32 9.85 -2.05
CA TYR A 18 -3.82 10.81 -1.05
C TYR A 18 -2.75 11.18 -0.04
N LEU A 19 -1.92 10.25 0.38
CA LEU A 19 -0.81 10.56 1.27
C LEU A 19 0.20 11.47 0.59
N THR A 20 0.46 11.25 -0.70
CA THR A 20 1.34 12.12 -1.48
C THR A 20 0.75 13.52 -1.59
N LYS A 21 -0.56 13.60 -1.87
CA LYS A 21 -1.25 14.90 -1.95
C LYS A 21 -1.20 15.64 -0.63
N ALA A 22 -1.26 14.92 0.48
CA ALA A 22 -1.16 15.51 1.82
C ALA A 22 0.28 15.82 2.24
N GLU A 23 1.22 15.64 1.33
CA GLU A 23 2.64 15.91 1.56
C GLU A 23 3.25 15.04 2.66
N LYS A 24 2.74 13.81 2.78
CA LYS A 24 3.31 12.83 3.70
C LYS A 24 4.44 12.06 3.00
N GLU A 25 5.35 11.54 3.80
CA GLU A 25 6.46 10.74 3.29
C GLU A 25 5.94 9.33 3.03
N VAL A 26 5.62 9.02 1.79
CA VAL A 26 5.05 7.73 1.39
C VAL A 26 5.80 7.16 0.20
N THR A 27 5.99 5.86 0.22
CA THR A 27 6.57 5.12 -0.90
C THR A 27 5.61 4.00 -1.26
N LEU A 28 5.39 3.82 -2.54
CA LEU A 28 4.57 2.73 -3.06
C LEU A 28 5.48 1.67 -3.68
N ILE A 29 5.30 0.43 -3.26
CA ILE A 29 5.96 -0.70 -3.91
C ILE A 29 5.00 -1.29 -4.91
N ALA A 30 5.40 -1.29 -6.17
CA ALA A 30 4.65 -1.87 -7.27
C ALA A 30 5.59 -2.69 -8.14
N ARG A 31 5.07 -3.35 -9.14
CA ARG A 31 5.88 -4.19 -10.03
C ARG A 31 5.33 -4.18 -11.45
N GLY A 32 6.20 -4.56 -12.39
CA GLY A 32 5.83 -4.70 -13.78
C GLY A 32 5.38 -3.40 -14.43
N ARG A 33 4.38 -3.50 -15.30
CA ARG A 33 3.86 -2.35 -16.03
C ARG A 33 3.30 -1.28 -15.10
N GLN A 34 2.68 -1.69 -14.00
CA GLN A 34 2.12 -0.76 -13.04
C GLN A 34 3.20 0.13 -12.43
N LEU A 35 4.35 -0.45 -12.08
CA LEU A 35 5.49 0.30 -11.58
C LEU A 35 5.96 1.33 -12.62
N GLU A 36 6.11 0.90 -13.86
CA GLU A 36 6.56 1.78 -14.94
C GLU A 36 5.60 2.93 -15.18
N GLU A 37 4.31 2.62 -15.27
CA GLU A 37 3.29 3.63 -15.56
C GLU A 37 3.16 4.66 -14.44
N ILE A 38 3.14 4.22 -13.20
CA ILE A 38 3.00 5.15 -12.08
C ILE A 38 4.27 6.00 -11.93
N SER A 39 5.44 5.39 -12.11
CA SER A 39 6.71 6.14 -12.02
C SER A 39 6.81 7.21 -13.09
N GLU A 40 6.32 6.92 -14.29
CA GLU A 40 6.47 7.85 -15.41
C GLU A 40 5.35 8.91 -15.44
N TYR A 41 4.10 8.49 -15.25
CA TYR A 41 2.96 9.37 -15.46
C TYR A 41 2.28 9.82 -14.16
N GLY A 42 2.66 9.24 -13.02
CA GLY A 42 1.94 9.45 -11.78
C GLY A 42 0.66 8.65 -11.77
N LEU A 43 -0.15 8.87 -10.74
CA LEU A 43 -1.43 8.21 -10.61
C LEU A 43 -2.54 9.25 -10.62
N PHE A 44 -3.49 9.06 -11.51
CA PHE A 44 -4.63 9.96 -11.66
C PHE A 44 -5.77 9.46 -10.79
N VAL A 45 -6.25 10.32 -9.91
CA VAL A 45 -7.33 9.98 -8.98
C VAL A 45 -8.52 10.91 -9.23
N SER A 46 -9.70 10.31 -9.36
CA SER A 46 -10.93 11.04 -9.56
C SER A 46 -11.92 10.70 -8.47
N LYS A 47 -12.49 11.72 -7.84
CA LYS A 47 -13.52 11.58 -6.83
C LYS A 47 -14.61 12.61 -7.11
N GLY A 48 -15.70 12.17 -7.72
CA GLY A 48 -16.73 13.08 -8.16
C GLY A 48 -16.20 14.07 -9.18
N ARG A 49 -16.22 15.35 -8.84
CA ARG A 49 -15.68 16.39 -9.72
C ARG A 49 -14.23 16.74 -9.41
N ASN A 50 -13.69 16.16 -8.35
CA ASN A 50 -12.32 16.42 -7.96
C ASN A 50 -11.39 15.42 -8.63
N GLU A 51 -10.41 15.94 -9.33
CA GLU A 51 -9.41 15.12 -9.99
C GLU A 51 -8.04 15.66 -9.67
N PHE A 52 -7.08 14.76 -9.46
CA PHE A 52 -5.70 15.17 -9.30
C PHE A 52 -4.77 14.07 -9.78
N ASN A 53 -3.57 14.46 -10.15
CA ASN A 53 -2.51 13.52 -10.50
C ASN A 53 -1.47 13.55 -9.39
N ALA A 54 -1.19 12.40 -8.80
CA ALA A 54 -0.19 12.29 -7.75
C ALA A 54 1.11 11.73 -8.31
N LYS A 55 2.20 12.44 -8.09
CA LYS A 55 3.54 11.95 -8.42
C LYS A 55 4.05 11.16 -7.23
N ILE A 56 3.71 9.90 -7.19
CA ILE A 56 4.00 9.03 -6.07
C ILE A 56 5.43 8.50 -6.19
N ASN A 57 6.17 8.51 -5.09
CA ASN A 57 7.45 7.84 -5.04
C ASN A 57 7.20 6.34 -5.13
N THR A 58 7.47 5.75 -6.30
CA THR A 58 7.16 4.37 -6.61
C THR A 58 8.42 3.61 -6.93
N VAL A 59 8.62 2.49 -6.25
CA VAL A 59 9.83 1.69 -6.43
C VAL A 59 9.45 0.22 -6.49
N SER A 60 10.41 -0.61 -6.92
CA SER A 60 10.26 -2.06 -6.82
C SER A 60 10.59 -2.51 -5.41
N ALA A 61 10.22 -3.75 -5.08
CA ALA A 61 10.52 -4.31 -3.77
C ALA A 61 12.04 -4.35 -3.51
N GLU A 62 12.82 -4.62 -4.52
CA GLU A 62 14.27 -4.71 -4.41
C GLU A 62 14.93 -3.35 -4.18
N GLU A 63 14.30 -2.28 -4.64
CA GLU A 63 14.85 -0.94 -4.53
C GLU A 63 14.53 -0.25 -3.21
N TYR A 64 13.55 -0.75 -2.46
CA TYR A 64 13.17 -0.12 -1.21
C TYR A 64 14.19 -0.43 -0.12
N ASP A 65 14.78 0.60 0.46
CA ASP A 65 15.85 0.44 1.45
C ASP A 65 15.65 1.29 2.71
N ASP A 66 14.42 1.61 3.05
CA ASP A 66 14.11 2.42 4.22
C ASP A 66 13.40 1.60 5.30
N ASN A 67 13.10 2.24 6.43
CA ASN A 67 12.39 1.60 7.54
C ASN A 67 11.09 2.35 7.78
N PRO A 68 9.95 1.79 7.39
CA PRO A 68 8.67 2.48 7.53
C PRO A 68 8.14 2.41 8.95
N ASP A 69 7.37 3.42 9.32
CA ASP A 69 6.61 3.40 10.56
C ASP A 69 5.30 2.65 10.39
N VAL A 70 4.69 2.78 9.21
CA VAL A 70 3.41 2.13 8.90
C VAL A 70 3.50 1.47 7.54
N ILE A 71 3.05 0.22 7.48
CA ILE A 71 2.96 -0.54 6.23
C ILE A 71 1.50 -0.82 5.94
N PHE A 72 1.00 -0.34 4.80
CA PHE A 72 -0.32 -0.71 4.30
C PHE A 72 -0.14 -1.87 3.32
N LEU A 73 -0.73 -3.02 3.64
CA LEU A 73 -0.71 -4.18 2.76
C LEU A 73 -1.97 -4.18 1.90
N CYS A 74 -1.79 -3.90 0.62
CA CYS A 74 -2.90 -3.74 -0.32
C CYS A 74 -2.78 -4.72 -1.50
N VAL A 75 -2.35 -5.93 -1.21
CA VAL A 75 -2.19 -6.98 -2.22
C VAL A 75 -3.40 -7.91 -2.21
N LYS A 76 -3.53 -8.73 -3.23
CA LYS A 76 -4.53 -9.78 -3.24
C LYS A 76 -4.13 -10.88 -2.24
N GLY A 77 -5.11 -11.60 -1.69
CA GLY A 77 -4.83 -12.62 -0.69
C GLY A 77 -3.81 -13.66 -1.12
N TYR A 78 -3.85 -14.06 -2.40
CA TYR A 78 -2.91 -15.05 -2.92
C TYR A 78 -1.48 -14.50 -3.03
N SER A 79 -1.29 -13.20 -2.91
CA SER A 79 0.03 -12.57 -2.95
C SER A 79 0.56 -12.20 -1.56
N LEU A 80 -0.20 -12.53 -0.51
CA LEU A 80 0.18 -12.11 0.84
C LEU A 80 1.57 -12.63 1.23
N GLU A 81 1.82 -13.91 1.04
CA GLU A 81 3.08 -14.50 1.45
C GLU A 81 4.28 -13.93 0.69
N SER A 82 4.07 -13.46 -0.52
CA SER A 82 5.15 -12.85 -1.30
C SER A 82 5.62 -11.52 -0.70
N THR A 83 4.82 -10.91 0.18
CA THR A 83 5.18 -9.66 0.85
C THR A 83 6.06 -9.89 2.08
N TYR A 84 6.11 -11.10 2.61
CA TYR A 84 6.84 -11.38 3.85
C TYR A 84 8.34 -11.06 3.76
N PRO A 85 9.04 -11.44 2.70
CA PRO A 85 10.45 -11.04 2.58
C PRO A 85 10.65 -9.52 2.55
N ILE A 86 9.71 -8.81 1.93
CA ILE A 86 9.75 -7.35 1.87
C ILE A 86 9.62 -6.76 3.28
N ILE A 87 8.63 -7.24 4.02
CA ILE A 87 8.39 -6.78 5.38
C ILE A 87 9.59 -7.10 6.28
N LYS A 88 10.13 -8.32 6.16
CA LYS A 88 11.29 -8.73 6.95
C LYS A 88 12.50 -7.85 6.70
N SER A 89 12.69 -7.39 5.48
CA SER A 89 13.85 -6.59 5.13
C SER A 89 13.75 -5.13 5.61
N CYS A 90 12.55 -4.60 5.78
CA CYS A 90 12.38 -3.18 6.08
C CYS A 90 11.77 -2.87 7.44
N ALA A 91 11.00 -3.80 8.02
CA ALA A 91 10.32 -3.53 9.28
C ALA A 91 11.29 -3.46 10.44
N VAL A 92 11.01 -2.54 11.35
CA VAL A 92 11.74 -2.39 12.61
C VAL A 92 10.76 -2.55 13.76
N LYS A 93 11.27 -2.54 14.99
CA LYS A 93 10.50 -2.88 16.18
C LYS A 93 9.15 -2.15 16.30
N ASN A 94 9.10 -0.88 15.92
CA ASN A 94 7.88 -0.08 16.07
C ASN A 94 7.04 0.00 14.81
N THR A 95 7.37 -0.76 13.78
CA THR A 95 6.60 -0.76 12.54
C THR A 95 5.22 -1.36 12.79
N VAL A 96 4.19 -0.69 12.30
CA VAL A 96 2.80 -1.15 12.38
C VAL A 96 2.36 -1.61 11.00
N ILE A 97 1.74 -2.79 10.94
CA ILE A 97 1.21 -3.34 9.69
C ILE A 97 -0.30 -3.20 9.69
N ILE A 98 -0.84 -2.60 8.64
CA ILE A 98 -2.29 -2.44 8.44
C ILE A 98 -2.67 -3.19 7.16
N PRO A 99 -3.17 -4.41 7.29
CA PRO A 99 -3.61 -5.16 6.11
C PRO A 99 -4.97 -4.65 5.63
N LEU A 100 -5.07 -4.37 4.35
CA LEU A 100 -6.27 -3.87 3.71
C LEU A 100 -6.70 -4.79 2.58
N LEU A 101 -6.67 -6.08 2.85
CA LEU A 101 -7.08 -7.09 1.88
C LEU A 101 -8.18 -7.96 2.48
N ASN A 102 -9.04 -8.47 1.63
CA ASN A 102 -10.12 -9.34 2.04
C ASN A 102 -9.62 -10.75 2.22
N GLY A 103 -10.09 -11.41 3.27
CA GLY A 103 -9.71 -12.78 3.53
C GLY A 103 -9.94 -13.15 4.98
N TYR A 104 -10.15 -14.42 5.21
CA TYR A 104 -10.40 -14.91 6.55
C TYR A 104 -9.05 -15.18 7.24
N GLY A 105 -8.91 -14.71 8.47
CA GLY A 105 -7.72 -14.98 9.25
C GLY A 105 -6.45 -14.28 8.79
N ILE A 106 -6.59 -13.20 8.01
CA ILE A 106 -5.42 -12.48 7.47
C ILE A 106 -4.58 -11.88 8.60
N ASN A 107 -5.22 -11.23 9.56
CA ASN A 107 -4.49 -10.59 10.67
C ASN A 107 -3.75 -11.61 11.51
N GLU A 108 -4.38 -12.74 11.79
CA GLU A 108 -3.77 -13.81 12.56
C GLU A 108 -2.58 -14.42 11.82
N LYS A 109 -2.71 -14.56 10.51
CA LYS A 109 -1.64 -15.10 9.68
C LYS A 109 -0.41 -14.20 9.69
N ILE A 110 -0.63 -12.90 9.56
CA ILE A 110 0.44 -11.92 9.59
C ILE A 110 1.07 -11.85 10.99
N SER A 111 0.25 -11.84 12.04
CA SER A 111 0.74 -11.80 13.42
C SER A 111 1.57 -13.01 13.76
N LYS A 112 1.20 -14.17 13.20
CA LYS A 112 1.96 -15.40 13.41
C LYS A 112 3.33 -15.33 12.75
N GLU A 113 3.40 -14.73 11.57
CA GLU A 113 4.67 -14.57 10.85
C GLU A 113 5.54 -13.50 11.48
N PHE A 114 4.94 -12.44 12.02
CA PHE A 114 5.65 -11.31 12.60
C PHE A 114 5.16 -11.04 14.03
N PRO A 115 5.47 -11.94 14.98
CA PRO A 115 4.93 -11.83 16.34
C PRO A 115 5.41 -10.60 17.10
N ASP A 116 6.52 -9.99 16.69
CA ASP A 116 7.06 -8.82 17.35
C ASP A 116 6.53 -7.51 16.81
N LEU A 117 5.73 -7.55 15.75
CA LEU A 117 5.17 -6.35 15.15
C LEU A 117 3.70 -6.19 15.51
N THR A 118 3.24 -4.94 15.52
CA THR A 118 1.83 -4.65 15.74
C THR A 118 1.09 -4.76 14.42
N VAL A 119 0.03 -5.57 14.41
CA VAL A 119 -0.84 -5.73 13.25
C VAL A 119 -2.20 -5.18 13.62
N LEU A 120 -2.64 -4.13 12.95
CA LEU A 120 -3.93 -3.51 13.19
C LEU A 120 -4.97 -4.03 12.20
N ALA A 121 -6.17 -4.26 12.69
CA ALA A 121 -7.26 -4.65 11.80
C ALA A 121 -7.65 -3.46 10.94
N GLY A 122 -7.54 -3.63 9.63
CA GLY A 122 -7.98 -2.63 8.68
C GLY A 122 -9.20 -3.10 7.94
N CYS A 123 -10.10 -2.18 7.64
CA CYS A 123 -11.30 -2.50 6.88
C CYS A 123 -11.61 -1.34 5.95
N ILE A 124 -11.78 -1.65 4.67
CA ILE A 124 -12.19 -0.66 3.69
C ILE A 124 -13.50 -1.09 3.09
N TYR A 125 -14.48 -0.21 3.17
CA TYR A 125 -15.77 -0.42 2.53
C TYR A 125 -15.69 0.10 1.12
N THR A 126 -15.57 -0.80 0.18
CA THR A 126 -15.40 -0.44 -1.23
C THR A 126 -16.73 -0.35 -1.98
N VAL A 127 -17.81 -0.87 -1.42
CA VAL A 127 -19.10 -0.91 -2.09
C VAL A 127 -19.58 0.47 -2.48
N SER A 128 -19.46 1.42 -1.57
CA SER A 128 -19.87 2.79 -1.83
C SER A 128 -18.83 3.57 -2.63
N TYR A 129 -17.76 2.93 -3.03
CA TYR A 129 -16.62 3.59 -3.65
C TYR A 129 -16.40 3.24 -5.10
N THR A 130 -17.42 2.73 -5.75
CA THR A 130 -17.32 2.52 -7.17
C THR A 130 -17.02 3.81 -7.93
N HIS A 131 -17.44 4.94 -7.35
CA HIS A 131 -17.17 6.25 -7.92
C HIS A 131 -15.81 6.81 -7.51
N LEU A 132 -15.20 6.19 -6.49
CA LEU A 132 -13.88 6.59 -6.00
C LEU A 132 -12.80 5.73 -6.60
N THR A 133 -13.19 4.76 -7.42
CA THR A 133 -12.22 3.93 -8.08
C THR A 133 -11.37 4.79 -8.98
N LEU A 134 -10.15 4.36 -9.14
CA LEU A 134 -9.23 5.06 -10.01
C LEU A 134 -9.75 5.00 -11.43
N PRO A 135 -9.73 6.12 -12.14
CA PRO A 135 -10.02 6.07 -13.56
C PRO A 135 -8.94 5.25 -14.24
N THR A 136 -9.40 4.28 -14.95
CA THR A 136 -8.49 3.43 -15.68
C THR A 136 -8.39 3.91 -17.11
#